data_2c469248b5b325fc61f4630f63de7b18
#
_entry.id   2c469248b5b325fc61f4630f63de7b18
#
_cell.length_a   1.000
_cell.length_b   1.000
_cell.length_c   1.000
_cell.angle_alpha   90.00
_cell.angle_beta   90.00
_cell.angle_gamma   90.00
#
_symmetry.space_group_name_H-M   'P 1'
#
loop_
_entity.id
_entity.type
_entity.pdbx_description
1 polymer ?
#
loop_
_entity_poly.entity_id
_entity_poly.type
_entity_poly.pdbx_seq_one_letter_code
_entity_poly.pdbx_strand_id
1 'polypeptide(L)' 'LNNRPEAIGGEPIVDITSTDGVKYILGDDSWLLVRPSGTEPVLRVYAEGRSPQMVREMMTYGQQIAASIV' A
#
# COMPACT_ATOMS: atom_id res chain seq x y z
N LEU A 1 5.23 0.67 16.43
CA LEU A 1 5.07 1.84 16.60
C LEU A 1 5.31 2.70 15.38
N ASN A 2 6.20 3.38 15.15
CA ASN A 2 6.30 4.29 14.03
C ASN A 2 6.97 3.67 12.84
N ASN A 3 6.55 2.50 12.50
CA ASN A 3 7.16 1.79 11.39
C ASN A 3 6.49 2.09 10.07
N ARG A 4 5.81 3.23 10.00
CA ARG A 4 5.26 3.59 8.71
C ARG A 4 6.37 4.05 7.81
N PRO A 5 6.29 3.66 6.54
CA PRO A 5 7.33 4.04 5.58
C PRO A 5 7.25 5.52 5.27
N GLU A 6 8.37 6.09 4.86
CA GLU A 6 8.38 7.46 4.40
C GLU A 6 8.21 7.51 2.89
N ALA A 7 8.51 6.43 2.20
CA ALA A 7 8.44 6.39 0.75
C ALA A 7 8.19 4.96 0.29
N ILE A 8 7.60 4.83 -0.88
CA ILE A 8 7.42 3.55 -1.55
C ILE A 8 7.84 3.73 -3.00
N GLY A 9 8.70 2.84 -3.48
CA GLY A 9 9.13 2.92 -4.87
C GLY A 9 9.85 4.21 -5.20
N GLY A 10 10.49 4.82 -4.21
CA GLY A 10 11.21 6.07 -4.42
C GLY A 10 10.37 7.32 -4.31
N GLU A 11 9.04 7.19 -4.17
CA GLU A 11 8.16 8.35 -4.04
C GLU A 11 7.73 8.53 -2.60
N PRO A 12 7.72 9.76 -2.09
CA PRO A 12 7.32 9.99 -0.71
C PRO A 12 5.83 9.75 -0.51
N ILE A 13 5.48 9.27 0.67
CA ILE A 13 4.09 9.15 1.06
C ILE A 13 3.61 10.52 1.50
N VAL A 14 2.60 11.04 0.83
CA VAL A 14 2.09 12.38 1.13
C VAL A 14 0.76 12.34 1.88
N ASP A 15 0.10 11.19 1.90
CA ASP A 15 -1.15 11.06 2.66
C ASP A 15 -1.41 9.60 2.95
N ILE A 16 -2.10 9.33 4.05
CA ILE A 16 -2.51 7.99 4.42
C ILE A 16 -3.96 8.10 4.90
N THR A 17 -4.84 7.33 4.28
CA THR A 17 -6.24 7.29 4.69
C THR A 17 -6.57 5.88 5.17
N SER A 18 -7.55 5.76 6.06
CA SER A 18 -7.88 4.46 6.65
C SER A 18 -9.38 4.27 6.77
N THR A 19 -10.12 4.59 5.73
CA THR A 19 -11.58 4.45 5.73
C THR A 19 -11.99 2.99 5.52
N ASP A 20 -11.58 2.40 4.41
CA ASP A 20 -11.93 1.01 4.07
C ASP A 20 -10.69 0.16 3.94
N GLY A 21 -9.79 0.27 4.88
CA GLY A 21 -8.46 -0.30 4.79
C GLY A 21 -7.47 0.84 4.88
N VAL A 22 -6.23 0.60 4.50
CA VAL A 22 -5.20 1.63 4.58
C VAL A 22 -4.75 1.97 3.16
N LYS A 23 -4.86 3.22 2.79
CA LYS A 23 -4.45 3.68 1.47
C LYS A 23 -3.32 4.69 1.61
N TYR A 24 -2.22 4.39 0.96
CA TYR A 24 -1.04 5.26 0.93
C TYR A 24 -1.05 6.01 -0.39
N ILE A 25 -1.04 7.33 -0.33
CA ILE A 25 -1.01 8.19 -1.52
C ILE A 25 0.39 8.76 -1.63
N LEU A 26 0.98 8.63 -2.81
CA LEU A 26 2.36 9.02 -3.03
C LEU A 26 2.44 10.35 -3.75
N GLY A 27 3.64 10.93 -3.76
CA GLY A 27 3.83 12.27 -4.29
C GLY A 27 3.58 12.42 -5.77
N ASP A 28 3.60 11.31 -6.52
CA ASP A 28 3.32 11.34 -7.96
C ASP A 28 1.92 10.89 -8.30
N ASP A 29 1.01 10.90 -7.31
CA ASP A 29 -0.38 10.45 -7.42
C ASP A 29 -0.54 8.94 -7.53
N SER A 30 0.53 8.18 -7.40
CA SER A 30 0.44 6.74 -7.26
C SER A 30 -0.16 6.40 -5.90
N TRP A 31 -0.76 5.21 -5.78
CA TRP A 31 -1.36 4.83 -4.50
C TRP A 31 -1.29 3.33 -4.30
N LEU A 32 -1.29 2.96 -3.03
CA LEU A 32 -1.29 1.55 -2.60
C LEU A 32 -2.39 1.40 -1.57
N LEU A 33 -3.27 0.43 -1.79
CA LEU A 33 -4.39 0.16 -0.88
C LEU A 33 -4.28 -1.27 -0.36
N VAL A 34 -4.36 -1.42 0.95
CA VAL A 34 -4.44 -2.73 1.60
C VAL A 34 -5.75 -2.75 2.39
N ARG A 35 -6.63 -3.69 2.05
CA ARG A 35 -7.94 -3.76 2.69
C ARG A 35 -8.34 -5.21 2.94
N PRO A 36 -9.13 -5.46 3.98
CA PRO A 36 -9.62 -6.82 4.22
C PRO A 36 -10.65 -7.23 3.18
N SER A 37 -10.68 -8.52 2.87
CA SER A 37 -11.75 -9.08 2.08
C SER A 37 -13.02 -9.11 2.92
N GLY A 38 -14.17 -8.87 2.32
CA GLY A 38 -15.43 -8.91 3.05
C GLY A 38 -15.92 -10.29 3.41
N THR A 39 -15.39 -11.33 2.74
CA THR A 39 -15.92 -12.67 2.89
C THR A 39 -14.88 -13.71 3.31
N GLU A 40 -13.61 -13.36 3.26
CA GLU A 40 -12.54 -14.31 3.55
C GLU A 40 -11.53 -13.67 4.50
N PRO A 41 -10.84 -14.48 5.33
CA PRO A 41 -9.85 -13.93 6.26
C PRO A 41 -8.54 -13.63 5.55
N VAL A 42 -8.58 -12.84 4.49
CA VAL A 42 -7.40 -12.46 3.72
C VAL A 42 -7.43 -10.96 3.49
N LEU A 43 -6.26 -10.41 3.22
CA LEU A 43 -6.14 -9.01 2.85
C LEU A 43 -5.92 -8.90 1.34
N ARG A 44 -6.53 -7.89 0.76
CA ARG A 44 -6.37 -7.61 -0.66
C ARG A 44 -5.47 -6.40 -0.82
N VAL A 45 -4.59 -6.46 -1.80
CA VAL A 45 -3.63 -5.40 -2.07
C VAL A 45 -3.89 -4.87 -3.48
N TYR A 46 -4.05 -3.57 -3.59
CA TYR A 46 -4.25 -2.90 -4.87
C TYR A 46 -3.20 -1.80 -5.01
N ALA A 47 -2.70 -1.62 -6.21
CA ALA A 47 -1.71 -0.58 -6.45
C ALA A 47 -1.89 0.01 -7.83
N GLU A 48 -1.63 1.31 -7.93
CA GLU A 48 -1.57 1.98 -9.21
C GLU A 48 -0.34 2.87 -9.20
N GLY A 49 0.53 2.69 -10.16
CA GLY A 49 1.78 3.45 -10.23
C GLY A 49 2.06 3.87 -11.65
N ARG A 50 3.09 4.71 -11.79
CA ARG A 50 3.41 5.30 -13.08
C ARG A 50 4.28 4.42 -13.96
N SER A 51 4.83 3.35 -13.41
CA SER A 51 5.62 2.42 -14.19
C SER A 51 5.42 1.00 -13.67
N PRO A 52 5.66 -0.02 -14.52
CA PRO A 52 5.55 -1.40 -14.06
C PRO A 52 6.49 -1.71 -12.90
N GLN A 53 7.68 -1.12 -12.90
CA GLN A 53 8.62 -1.34 -11.80
C GLN A 53 8.06 -0.78 -10.50
N MET A 54 7.50 0.41 -10.54
CA MET A 54 6.93 1.02 -9.35
C MET A 54 5.78 0.19 -8.81
N VAL A 55 4.90 -0.30 -9.69
CA VAL A 55 3.79 -1.15 -9.27
C VAL A 55 4.31 -2.41 -8.59
N ARG A 56 5.37 -3.03 -9.14
CA ARG A 56 5.94 -4.22 -8.51
C ARG A 56 6.47 -3.93 -7.12
N GLU A 57 7.15 -2.81 -6.95
CA GLU A 57 7.67 -2.44 -5.63
C GLU A 57 6.54 -2.16 -4.66
N MET A 58 5.49 -1.49 -5.12
CA MET A 58 4.32 -1.21 -4.30
C MET A 58 3.61 -2.50 -3.89
N MET A 59 3.45 -3.44 -4.81
CA MET A 59 2.81 -4.71 -4.50
C MET A 59 3.63 -5.52 -3.52
N THR A 60 4.95 -5.53 -3.68
CA THR A 60 5.84 -6.21 -2.72
C THR A 60 5.68 -5.62 -1.34
N TYR A 61 5.66 -4.31 -1.25
CA TYR A 61 5.51 -3.63 0.02
C TYR A 61 4.15 -3.92 0.64
N GLY A 62 3.09 -3.88 -0.18
CA GLY A 62 1.75 -4.18 0.30
C GLY A 62 1.62 -5.59 0.83
N GLN A 63 2.26 -6.55 0.16
CA GLN A 63 2.25 -7.93 0.64
C GLN A 63 3.00 -8.08 1.95
N GLN A 64 4.07 -7.33 2.15
CA GLN A 64 4.79 -7.34 3.42
C GLN A 64 3.93 -6.76 4.54
N ILE A 65 3.19 -5.70 4.28
CA ILE A 65 2.28 -5.12 5.26
C ILE A 65 1.20 -6.16 5.61
N ALA A 66 0.61 -6.77 4.61
CA ALA A 66 -0.45 -7.75 4.84
C ALA A 66 0.07 -8.92 5.67
N ALA A 67 1.27 -9.40 5.37
CA ALA A 67 1.86 -10.50 6.11
C ALA A 67 2.15 -10.15 7.56
N SER A 68 2.47 -8.89 7.84
CA SER A 68 2.78 -8.47 9.21
C SER A 68 1.52 -8.25 10.04
N ILE A 69 0.38 -8.03 9.40
CA ILE A 69 -0.88 -7.84 10.10
C ILE A 69 -1.54 -9.18 10.39
N VAL A 70 -1.46 -10.09 9.44
CA VAL A 70 -2.02 -11.43 9.56
C VAL A 70 -1.01 -12.38 10.18
#